data_cb37b36a473e707a3f0ad45c7d8ceeea
#
_entry.id   cb37b36a473e707a3f0ad45c7d8ceeea
#
_cell.length_a   1.000
_cell.length_b   1.000
_cell.length_c   1.000
_cell.angle_alpha   90.00
_cell.angle_beta   90.00
_cell.angle_gamma   90.00
#
_symmetry.space_group_name_H-M   'P 1'
#
loop_
_entity.id
_entity.type
_entity.pdbx_description
1 polymer ?
#
loop_
_entity_poly.entity_id
_entity_poly.type
_entity_poly.pdbx_seq_one_letter_code
_entity_poly.pdbx_strand_id
1 'polypeptide(L)'
;SNHPLTRPAMIESEAIKRFSTIGAALEYPVHVVHVSSKEGIEEVIRERDLGHKVTCETCPQYLVLDESRYNLPDFEGVKYVMSPPLRTIQDQMALKDALVNGLFQTIGSDHCSFTFDDQKLKSRHDFTRIPGGIPGAEERGIIAYDVLVNQCNMSAVDFMKLVSENPAKLYGMYPKKGTLAVGSDGDITIVDKRIEHVLSK
;
A
#
# COMPACT_ATOMS: atom_id res chain seq x y z
N SER A 1 10.73 -18.28 -5.68
CA SER A 1 10.91 -18.10 -4.22
C SER A 1 9.71 -18.68 -3.47
N ASN A 2 9.94 -19.36 -2.34
CA ASN A 2 8.85 -19.87 -1.48
C ASN A 2 8.28 -18.80 -0.53
N HIS A 3 8.78 -17.59 -0.61
CA HIS A 3 8.40 -16.48 0.27
C HIS A 3 6.88 -16.20 0.30
N PRO A 4 6.16 -16.08 -0.84
CA PRO A 4 4.72 -15.84 -0.82
C PRO A 4 3.92 -17.03 -0.27
N LEU A 5 4.40 -18.26 -0.50
CA LEU A 5 3.72 -19.48 -0.04
C LEU A 5 3.68 -19.59 1.50
N THR A 6 4.65 -19.01 2.18
CA THR A 6 4.70 -18.98 3.66
C THR A 6 3.91 -17.83 4.29
N ARG A 7 3.30 -16.98 3.47
CA ARG A 7 2.53 -15.80 3.89
C ARG A 7 1.23 -15.67 3.10
N PRO A 8 0.34 -16.68 3.16
CA PRO A 8 -0.93 -16.65 2.44
C PRO A 8 -1.83 -15.50 2.92
N ALA A 9 -2.79 -15.08 2.08
CA ALA A 9 -3.70 -13.97 2.36
C ALA A 9 -4.51 -14.16 3.66
N MET A 10 -4.88 -15.39 3.99
CA MET A 10 -5.58 -15.71 5.22
C MET A 10 -4.83 -15.30 6.51
N ILE A 11 -3.48 -15.28 6.49
CA ILE A 11 -2.68 -14.83 7.63
C ILE A 11 -2.79 -13.31 7.80
N GLU A 12 -2.85 -12.57 6.69
CA GLU A 12 -3.12 -11.12 6.70
C GLU A 12 -4.49 -10.82 7.28
N SER A 13 -5.53 -11.51 6.81
CA SER A 13 -6.89 -11.39 7.32
C SER A 13 -6.98 -11.72 8.82
N GLU A 14 -6.35 -12.80 9.28
CA GLU A 14 -6.30 -13.16 10.70
C GLU A 14 -5.62 -12.06 11.54
N ALA A 15 -4.51 -11.53 11.07
CA ALA A 15 -3.78 -10.48 11.77
C ALA A 15 -4.61 -9.18 11.88
N ILE A 16 -5.32 -8.80 10.81
CA ILE A 16 -6.24 -7.66 10.80
C ILE A 16 -7.32 -7.85 11.84
N LYS A 17 -8.00 -9.01 11.83
CA LYS A 17 -9.03 -9.35 12.80
C LYS A 17 -8.53 -9.24 14.23
N ARG A 18 -7.44 -9.90 14.54
CA ARG A 18 -6.84 -9.91 15.89
C ARG A 18 -6.47 -8.51 16.36
N PHE A 19 -5.83 -7.73 15.50
CA PHE A 19 -5.41 -6.35 15.82
C PHE A 19 -6.63 -5.45 16.05
N SER A 20 -7.64 -5.53 15.19
CA SER A 20 -8.87 -4.75 15.31
C SER A 20 -9.67 -5.12 16.57
N THR A 21 -9.75 -6.42 16.90
CA THR A 21 -10.41 -6.91 18.12
C THR A 21 -9.72 -6.37 19.37
N ILE A 22 -8.39 -6.36 19.42
CA ILE A 22 -7.62 -5.80 20.56
C ILE A 22 -7.86 -4.30 20.67
N GLY A 23 -7.81 -3.57 19.55
CA GLY A 23 -8.11 -2.14 19.51
C GLY A 23 -9.52 -1.83 20.02
N ALA A 24 -10.51 -2.60 19.60
CA ALA A 24 -11.90 -2.45 20.04
C ALA A 24 -12.05 -2.72 21.55
N ALA A 25 -11.41 -3.77 22.06
CA ALA A 25 -11.44 -4.08 23.50
C ALA A 25 -10.82 -2.99 24.37
N LEU A 26 -9.89 -2.21 23.81
CA LEU A 26 -9.24 -1.08 24.47
C LEU A 26 -9.90 0.26 24.12
N GLU A 27 -10.98 0.27 23.34
CA GLU A 27 -11.66 1.47 22.81
C GLU A 27 -10.72 2.38 21.97
N TYR A 28 -9.63 1.82 21.43
CA TYR A 28 -8.63 2.55 20.67
C TYR A 28 -8.82 2.35 19.15
N PRO A 29 -8.75 3.43 18.34
CA PRO A 29 -8.74 3.28 16.89
C PRO A 29 -7.46 2.60 16.42
N VAL A 30 -7.58 1.76 15.39
CA VAL A 30 -6.44 1.10 14.76
C VAL A 30 -6.29 1.54 13.31
N HIS A 31 -5.04 1.56 12.82
CA HIS A 31 -4.72 1.79 11.42
C HIS A 31 -3.96 0.59 10.88
N VAL A 32 -4.58 -0.12 9.94
CA VAL A 32 -4.00 -1.29 9.28
C VAL A 32 -3.19 -0.82 8.09
N VAL A 33 -1.87 -0.97 8.16
CA VAL A 33 -0.95 -0.57 7.08
C VAL A 33 -0.87 -1.65 5.99
N HIS A 34 -0.46 -1.28 4.78
CA HIS A 34 -0.08 -2.15 3.65
C HIS A 34 -1.02 -3.35 3.39
N VAL A 35 -2.33 -3.18 3.48
CA VAL A 35 -3.30 -4.24 3.09
C VAL A 35 -3.03 -4.64 1.63
N SER A 36 -2.81 -5.93 1.40
CA SER A 36 -2.33 -6.43 0.11
C SER A 36 -3.28 -7.40 -0.58
N SER A 37 -4.32 -7.88 0.10
CA SER A 37 -5.19 -8.96 -0.39
C SER A 37 -6.68 -8.62 -0.32
N LYS A 38 -7.47 -9.32 -1.14
CA LYS A 38 -8.92 -9.27 -1.10
C LYS A 38 -9.46 -9.75 0.25
N GLU A 39 -8.90 -10.82 0.80
CA GLU A 39 -9.28 -11.33 2.12
C GLU A 39 -9.03 -10.29 3.23
N GLY A 40 -7.91 -9.54 3.13
CA GLY A 40 -7.62 -8.43 4.05
C GLY A 40 -8.65 -7.30 3.95
N ILE A 41 -9.06 -6.94 2.73
CA ILE A 41 -10.14 -5.95 2.50
C ILE A 41 -11.45 -6.41 3.15
N GLU A 42 -11.85 -7.66 2.89
CA GLU A 42 -13.09 -8.23 3.43
C GLU A 42 -13.08 -8.25 4.97
N GLU A 43 -11.93 -8.50 5.57
CA GLU A 43 -11.81 -8.44 7.03
C GLU A 43 -11.90 -7.00 7.57
N VAL A 44 -11.28 -6.01 6.92
CA VAL A 44 -11.43 -4.60 7.31
C VAL A 44 -12.91 -4.18 7.26
N ILE A 45 -13.64 -4.59 6.22
CA ILE A 45 -15.08 -4.30 6.10
C ILE A 45 -15.84 -4.93 7.27
N ARG A 46 -15.60 -6.21 7.54
CA ARG A 46 -16.25 -6.95 8.62
C ARG A 46 -16.02 -6.29 9.99
N GLU A 47 -14.80 -5.89 10.27
CA GLU A 47 -14.45 -5.23 11.52
C GLU A 47 -15.16 -3.87 11.68
N ARG A 48 -15.31 -3.12 10.58
CA ARG A 48 -16.10 -1.87 10.57
C ARG A 48 -17.58 -2.11 10.78
N ASP A 49 -18.13 -3.16 10.18
CA ASP A 49 -19.55 -3.54 10.35
C ASP A 49 -19.86 -3.94 11.80
N LEU A 50 -18.87 -4.45 12.53
CA LEU A 50 -18.95 -4.69 13.98
C LEU A 50 -18.84 -3.39 14.82
N GLY A 51 -18.64 -2.24 14.20
CA GLY A 51 -18.51 -0.96 14.87
C GLY A 51 -17.09 -0.64 15.36
N HIS A 52 -16.08 -1.44 15.00
CA HIS A 52 -14.70 -1.18 15.38
C HIS A 52 -14.12 0.00 14.57
N LYS A 53 -13.32 0.83 15.25
CA LYS A 53 -12.69 2.02 14.63
C LYS A 53 -11.43 1.64 13.86
N VAL A 54 -11.63 1.10 12.65
CA VAL A 54 -10.55 0.61 11.79
C VAL A 54 -10.37 1.52 10.59
N THR A 55 -9.19 2.03 10.40
CA THR A 55 -8.72 2.67 9.16
C THR A 55 -7.69 1.77 8.48
N CYS A 56 -7.50 1.92 7.17
CA CYS A 56 -6.53 1.09 6.46
C CYS A 56 -5.80 1.84 5.34
N GLU A 57 -4.64 1.28 5.00
CA GLU A 57 -3.72 1.76 3.99
C GLU A 57 -3.33 0.61 3.06
N THR A 58 -3.10 0.92 1.78
CA THR A 58 -2.39 0.04 0.86
C THR A 58 -1.21 0.78 0.22
N CYS A 59 -0.48 0.13 -0.69
CA CYS A 59 0.71 0.70 -1.31
C CYS A 59 0.66 0.55 -2.83
N PRO A 60 1.31 1.46 -3.60
CA PRO A 60 1.26 1.45 -5.06
C PRO A 60 1.77 0.15 -5.70
N GLN A 61 2.76 -0.50 -5.08
CA GLN A 61 3.30 -1.76 -5.59
C GLN A 61 2.25 -2.86 -5.71
N TYR A 62 1.27 -2.91 -4.82
CA TYR A 62 0.16 -3.88 -4.89
C TYR A 62 -0.87 -3.54 -5.98
N LEU A 63 -0.80 -2.33 -6.55
CA LEU A 63 -1.68 -1.91 -7.64
C LEU A 63 -1.12 -2.18 -9.03
N VAL A 64 0.21 -2.40 -9.15
CA VAL A 64 0.89 -2.54 -10.45
C VAL A 64 1.72 -3.81 -10.59
N LEU A 65 2.03 -4.49 -9.48
CA LEU A 65 2.79 -5.73 -9.47
C LEU A 65 1.92 -6.87 -8.92
N ASP A 66 2.18 -8.07 -9.39
CA ASP A 66 1.54 -9.30 -8.94
C ASP A 66 2.54 -10.43 -8.72
N GLU A 67 2.09 -11.55 -8.19
CA GLU A 67 2.93 -12.69 -7.80
C GLU A 67 3.70 -13.34 -8.96
N SER A 68 3.34 -13.06 -10.22
CA SER A 68 4.07 -13.56 -11.38
C SER A 68 5.53 -13.10 -11.39
N ARG A 69 5.82 -11.97 -10.73
CA ARG A 69 7.17 -11.43 -10.57
C ARG A 69 8.12 -12.39 -9.84
N TYR A 70 7.60 -13.24 -8.98
CA TYR A 70 8.42 -14.23 -8.26
C TYR A 70 8.92 -15.37 -9.18
N ASN A 71 8.35 -15.53 -10.37
CA ASN A 71 8.70 -16.55 -11.34
C ASN A 71 9.73 -16.10 -12.40
N LEU A 72 10.27 -14.89 -12.27
CA LEU A 72 11.30 -14.38 -13.17
C LEU A 72 12.56 -15.24 -13.09
N PRO A 73 13.25 -15.46 -14.23
CA PRO A 73 14.46 -16.29 -14.28
C PRO A 73 15.62 -15.65 -13.51
N ASP A 74 16.71 -16.39 -13.35
CA ASP A 74 18.02 -15.93 -12.85
C ASP A 74 17.96 -15.19 -11.50
N PHE A 75 17.06 -15.64 -10.62
CA PHE A 75 16.79 -15.00 -9.31
C PHE A 75 16.23 -13.58 -9.37
N GLU A 76 15.91 -13.05 -10.54
CA GLU A 76 15.32 -11.72 -10.70
C GLU A 76 14.06 -11.53 -9.81
N GLY A 77 13.30 -12.60 -9.57
CA GLY A 77 12.14 -12.58 -8.67
C GLY A 77 12.44 -12.17 -7.23
N VAL A 78 13.69 -12.26 -6.76
CA VAL A 78 14.04 -11.83 -5.39
C VAL A 78 14.01 -10.30 -5.23
N LYS A 79 14.08 -9.55 -6.33
CA LYS A 79 13.91 -8.08 -6.31
C LYS A 79 12.58 -7.69 -5.69
N TYR A 80 11.55 -8.52 -5.86
CA TYR A 80 10.18 -8.27 -5.45
C TYR A 80 9.82 -8.88 -4.09
N VAL A 81 10.79 -9.49 -3.39
CA VAL A 81 10.56 -10.03 -2.04
C VAL A 81 10.32 -8.89 -1.06
N MET A 82 9.13 -8.86 -0.46
CA MET A 82 8.66 -7.90 0.54
C MET A 82 7.57 -8.53 1.41
N SER A 83 7.20 -7.90 2.49
CA SER A 83 6.13 -8.36 3.41
C SER A 83 5.17 -7.21 3.68
N PRO A 84 3.88 -7.40 3.37
CA PRO A 84 3.23 -8.56 2.72
C PRO A 84 3.79 -8.84 1.32
N PRO A 85 3.72 -10.12 0.83
CA PRO A 85 4.16 -10.43 -0.52
C PRO A 85 3.17 -9.90 -1.56
N LEU A 86 3.65 -9.79 -2.82
CA LEU A 86 2.76 -9.58 -3.97
C LEU A 86 1.72 -10.69 -4.04
N ARG A 87 0.52 -10.34 -4.41
CA ARG A 87 -0.65 -11.22 -4.49
C ARG A 87 -1.05 -11.48 -5.94
N THR A 88 -2.20 -12.12 -6.10
CA THR A 88 -2.78 -12.40 -7.41
C THR A 88 -3.27 -11.12 -8.11
N ILE A 89 -3.52 -11.24 -9.41
CA ILE A 89 -4.16 -10.17 -10.17
C ILE A 89 -5.58 -9.86 -9.66
N GLN A 90 -6.28 -10.86 -9.12
CA GLN A 90 -7.61 -10.68 -8.52
C GLN A 90 -7.54 -9.83 -7.26
N ASP A 91 -6.52 -10.03 -6.42
CA ASP A 91 -6.27 -9.18 -5.26
C ASP A 91 -5.96 -7.74 -5.68
N GLN A 92 -5.13 -7.57 -6.72
CA GLN A 92 -4.81 -6.26 -7.28
C GLN A 92 -6.08 -5.52 -7.76
N MET A 93 -6.98 -6.21 -8.46
CA MET A 93 -8.25 -5.65 -8.90
C MET A 93 -9.14 -5.25 -7.72
N ALA A 94 -9.23 -6.12 -6.71
CA ALA A 94 -10.02 -5.84 -5.50
C ALA A 94 -9.48 -4.61 -4.73
N LEU A 95 -8.17 -4.41 -4.68
CA LEU A 95 -7.55 -3.22 -4.07
C LEU A 95 -7.91 -1.94 -4.82
N LYS A 96 -7.86 -1.97 -6.16
CA LYS A 96 -8.24 -0.83 -7.00
C LYS A 96 -9.70 -0.45 -6.80
N ASP A 97 -10.58 -1.44 -6.83
CA ASP A 97 -12.02 -1.24 -6.60
C ASP A 97 -12.29 -0.67 -5.20
N ALA A 98 -11.64 -1.21 -4.17
CA ALA A 98 -11.80 -0.74 -2.80
C ALA A 98 -11.28 0.70 -2.60
N LEU A 99 -10.20 1.09 -3.28
CA LEU A 99 -9.69 2.46 -3.28
C LEU A 99 -10.67 3.43 -3.93
N VAL A 100 -11.19 3.09 -5.10
CA VAL A 100 -12.17 3.93 -5.83
C VAL A 100 -13.46 4.10 -5.04
N ASN A 101 -13.87 3.05 -4.31
CA ASN A 101 -15.06 3.09 -3.44
C ASN A 101 -14.80 3.69 -2.04
N GLY A 102 -13.62 4.26 -1.80
CA GLY A 102 -13.32 5.03 -0.58
C GLY A 102 -13.10 4.18 0.68
N LEU A 103 -12.81 2.89 0.52
CA LEU A 103 -12.53 2.02 1.68
C LEU A 103 -11.24 2.40 2.39
N PHE A 104 -10.21 2.76 1.63
CA PHE A 104 -8.90 3.13 2.15
C PHE A 104 -8.82 4.60 2.56
N GLN A 105 -8.14 4.89 3.65
CA GLN A 105 -7.90 6.25 4.11
C GLN A 105 -6.62 6.84 3.55
N THR A 106 -5.60 6.01 3.38
CA THR A 106 -4.27 6.46 2.94
C THR A 106 -3.68 5.50 1.91
N ILE A 107 -2.67 5.98 1.20
CA ILE A 107 -1.79 5.17 0.35
C ILE A 107 -0.35 5.47 0.73
N GLY A 108 0.33 4.49 1.34
CA GLY A 108 1.70 4.59 1.79
C GLY A 108 2.71 4.12 0.75
N SER A 109 4.00 4.36 0.96
CA SER A 109 5.05 3.81 0.10
C SER A 109 5.57 2.46 0.60
N ASP A 110 5.57 2.27 1.90
CA ASP A 110 6.27 1.16 2.57
C ASP A 110 7.73 1.03 2.08
N HIS A 111 8.38 2.20 1.89
CA HIS A 111 9.73 2.26 1.32
C HIS A 111 10.75 1.56 2.21
N CYS A 112 11.31 0.48 1.69
CA CYS A 112 12.38 -0.27 2.35
C CYS A 112 13.33 -0.82 1.27
N SER A 113 14.30 -0.01 0.87
CA SER A 113 15.18 -0.29 -0.26
C SER A 113 16.34 -1.20 0.14
N PHE A 114 16.67 -2.13 -0.76
CA PHE A 114 17.83 -3.02 -0.67
C PHE A 114 18.53 -3.09 -2.02
N THR A 115 19.85 -3.16 -2.01
CA THR A 115 20.61 -3.43 -3.23
C THR A 115 20.42 -4.87 -3.68
N PHE A 116 20.32 -5.07 -4.99
CA PHE A 116 20.11 -6.42 -5.54
C PHE A 116 21.34 -7.31 -5.31
N ASP A 117 22.50 -6.88 -5.79
CA ASP A 117 23.71 -7.70 -5.81
C ASP A 117 24.27 -7.96 -4.41
N ASP A 118 24.33 -6.92 -3.58
CA ASP A 118 24.99 -6.98 -2.29
C ASP A 118 24.12 -7.53 -1.16
N GLN A 119 22.81 -7.37 -1.25
CA GLN A 119 21.89 -7.73 -0.17
C GLN A 119 20.94 -8.85 -0.56
N LYS A 120 20.10 -8.67 -1.59
CA LYS A 120 19.10 -9.68 -1.95
C LYS A 120 19.70 -10.93 -2.56
N LEU A 121 20.64 -10.81 -3.49
CA LEU A 121 21.24 -11.93 -4.20
C LEU A 121 22.16 -12.78 -3.32
N LYS A 122 22.81 -12.21 -2.32
CA LYS A 122 23.65 -12.96 -1.37
C LYS A 122 22.87 -14.02 -0.62
N SER A 123 21.57 -13.84 -0.44
CA SER A 123 20.68 -14.78 0.26
C SER A 123 19.98 -15.79 -0.69
N ARG A 124 20.44 -15.94 -1.92
CA ARG A 124 19.80 -16.78 -2.96
C ARG A 124 19.59 -18.25 -2.58
N HIS A 125 20.38 -18.77 -1.65
CA HIS A 125 20.31 -20.17 -1.22
C HIS A 125 19.37 -20.39 -0.02
N ASP A 126 18.92 -19.31 0.63
CA ASP A 126 18.03 -19.36 1.78
C ASP A 126 17.04 -18.19 1.73
N PHE A 127 15.82 -18.48 1.28
CA PHE A 127 14.79 -17.44 1.10
C PHE A 127 14.40 -16.75 2.42
N THR A 128 14.65 -17.38 3.57
CA THR A 128 14.35 -16.79 4.89
C THR A 128 15.28 -15.64 5.25
N ARG A 129 16.41 -15.53 4.56
CA ARG A 129 17.43 -14.49 4.74
C ARG A 129 17.35 -13.38 3.68
N ILE A 130 16.46 -13.51 2.69
CA ILE A 130 16.27 -12.47 1.70
C ILE A 130 15.64 -11.26 2.40
N PRO A 131 16.30 -10.08 2.40
CA PRO A 131 15.70 -8.91 3.03
C PRO A 131 14.41 -8.52 2.33
N GLY A 132 13.34 -8.37 3.13
CA GLY A 132 12.00 -8.04 2.65
C GLY A 132 11.79 -6.55 2.53
N GLY A 133 11.57 -6.07 1.32
CA GLY A 133 11.26 -4.68 1.02
C GLY A 133 11.63 -4.28 -0.40
N ILE A 134 11.00 -3.23 -0.88
CA ILE A 134 11.29 -2.60 -2.18
C ILE A 134 11.30 -1.07 -2.02
N PRO A 135 11.97 -0.31 -2.92
CA PRO A 135 11.83 1.13 -2.95
C PRO A 135 10.42 1.54 -3.40
N GLY A 136 10.01 2.75 -3.13
CA GLY A 136 8.68 3.25 -3.54
C GLY A 136 8.38 4.68 -3.08
N ALA A 137 9.29 5.36 -2.38
CA ALA A 137 9.03 6.70 -1.86
C ALA A 137 8.87 7.74 -2.98
N GLU A 138 9.73 7.70 -3.99
CA GLU A 138 9.72 8.62 -5.12
C GLU A 138 8.49 8.39 -6.01
N GLU A 139 8.23 7.12 -6.35
CA GLU A 139 7.22 6.74 -7.33
C GLU A 139 5.80 6.67 -6.76
N ARG A 140 5.64 6.68 -5.43
CA ARG A 140 4.34 6.51 -4.77
C ARG A 140 3.24 7.41 -5.35
N GLY A 141 3.52 8.70 -5.44
CA GLY A 141 2.53 9.68 -5.92
C GLY A 141 2.21 9.51 -7.40
N ILE A 142 3.22 9.28 -8.22
CA ILE A 142 3.10 9.16 -9.69
C ILE A 142 2.34 7.89 -10.05
N ILE A 143 2.74 6.74 -9.50
CA ILE A 143 2.08 5.46 -9.78
C ILE A 143 0.63 5.47 -9.27
N ALA A 144 0.41 5.94 -8.05
CA ALA A 144 -0.94 6.01 -7.49
C ALA A 144 -1.85 6.93 -8.30
N TYR A 145 -1.34 8.09 -8.76
CA TYR A 145 -2.08 9.00 -9.61
C TYR A 145 -2.45 8.35 -10.95
N ASP A 146 -1.48 7.76 -11.62
CA ASP A 146 -1.74 7.13 -12.92
C ASP A 146 -2.76 6.00 -12.80
N VAL A 147 -2.57 5.08 -11.85
CA VAL A 147 -3.49 3.95 -11.66
C VAL A 147 -4.89 4.42 -11.28
N LEU A 148 -5.02 5.28 -10.26
CA LEU A 148 -6.32 5.60 -9.70
C LEU A 148 -7.06 6.66 -10.51
N VAL A 149 -6.38 7.72 -10.95
CA VAL A 149 -7.03 8.82 -11.67
C VAL A 149 -7.14 8.54 -13.16
N ASN A 150 -6.05 8.10 -13.81
CA ASN A 150 -6.06 7.91 -15.27
C ASN A 150 -6.71 6.58 -15.68
N GLN A 151 -6.41 5.48 -14.99
CA GLN A 151 -6.90 4.15 -15.39
C GLN A 151 -8.23 3.80 -14.71
N CYS A 152 -8.42 4.12 -13.43
CA CYS A 152 -9.63 3.78 -12.67
C CYS A 152 -10.66 4.92 -12.58
N ASN A 153 -10.42 6.08 -13.22
CA ASN A 153 -11.32 7.25 -13.24
C ASN A 153 -11.68 7.82 -11.86
N MET A 154 -10.83 7.67 -10.86
CA MET A 154 -11.00 8.33 -9.57
C MET A 154 -10.94 9.85 -9.75
N SER A 155 -11.79 10.60 -9.04
CA SER A 155 -11.69 12.05 -9.07
C SER A 155 -10.35 12.54 -8.47
N ALA A 156 -9.79 13.61 -9.01
CA ALA A 156 -8.58 14.22 -8.46
C ALA A 156 -8.78 14.66 -7.00
N VAL A 157 -10.00 15.04 -6.62
CA VAL A 157 -10.34 15.43 -5.25
C VAL A 157 -10.25 14.24 -4.31
N ASP A 158 -10.79 13.08 -4.68
CA ASP A 158 -10.73 11.87 -3.86
C ASP A 158 -9.31 11.32 -3.78
N PHE A 159 -8.55 11.39 -4.88
CA PHE A 159 -7.13 11.10 -4.87
C PHE A 159 -6.37 11.99 -3.86
N MET A 160 -6.62 13.30 -3.85
CA MET A 160 -5.97 14.21 -2.92
C MET A 160 -6.33 13.93 -1.45
N LYS A 161 -7.53 13.42 -1.18
CA LYS A 161 -7.86 12.93 0.17
C LYS A 161 -6.94 11.79 0.59
N LEU A 162 -6.71 10.79 -0.28
CA LEU A 162 -5.85 9.64 0.01
C LEU A 162 -4.39 10.00 0.29
N VAL A 163 -3.85 10.98 -0.43
CA VAL A 163 -2.40 11.27 -0.38
C VAL A 163 -2.04 12.48 0.47
N SER A 164 -3.01 13.29 0.90
CA SER A 164 -2.75 14.55 1.60
C SER A 164 -3.68 14.78 2.79
N GLU A 165 -4.98 14.93 2.57
CA GLU A 165 -5.93 15.32 3.61
C GLU A 165 -6.09 14.24 4.70
N ASN A 166 -6.37 13.00 4.30
CA ASN A 166 -6.57 11.90 5.24
C ASN A 166 -5.30 11.55 6.03
N PRO A 167 -4.09 11.47 5.42
CA PRO A 167 -2.86 11.32 6.19
C PRO A 167 -2.68 12.44 7.22
N ALA A 168 -2.94 13.70 6.83
CA ALA A 168 -2.83 14.83 7.76
C ALA A 168 -3.80 14.72 8.94
N LYS A 169 -5.04 14.26 8.69
CA LYS A 169 -6.02 14.00 9.75
C LYS A 169 -5.62 12.83 10.64
N LEU A 170 -5.19 11.72 10.03
CA LEU A 170 -4.80 10.51 10.75
C LEU A 170 -3.64 10.75 11.72
N TYR A 171 -2.66 11.54 11.30
CA TYR A 171 -1.47 11.83 12.09
C TYR A 171 -1.53 13.17 12.86
N GLY A 172 -2.72 13.76 12.99
CA GLY A 172 -2.94 14.97 13.82
C GLY A 172 -2.28 16.25 13.29
N MET A 173 -1.98 16.31 11.99
CA MET A 173 -1.36 17.48 11.35
C MET A 173 -2.38 18.41 10.68
N TYR A 174 -3.61 17.96 10.51
CA TYR A 174 -4.68 18.78 9.93
C TYR A 174 -5.18 19.81 10.97
N PRO A 175 -5.49 21.08 10.60
CA PRO A 175 -5.47 21.67 9.26
C PRO A 175 -4.14 22.37 8.88
N LYS A 176 -3.09 22.21 9.69
CA LYS A 176 -1.78 22.79 9.36
C LYS A 176 -1.23 22.24 8.04
N LYS A 177 -1.40 20.94 7.81
CA LYS A 177 -1.11 20.21 6.58
C LYS A 177 -2.41 19.62 6.01
N GLY A 178 -2.39 19.22 4.74
CA GLY A 178 -3.49 18.50 4.09
C GLY A 178 -4.60 19.39 3.53
N THR A 179 -4.43 20.71 3.53
CA THR A 179 -5.36 21.68 2.92
C THR A 179 -4.63 22.93 2.48
N LEU A 180 -5.22 23.68 1.54
CA LEU A 180 -4.74 24.97 1.05
C LEU A 180 -5.59 26.13 1.65
N ALA A 181 -5.97 26.02 2.91
CA ALA A 181 -6.73 27.05 3.60
C ALA A 181 -5.82 28.17 4.14
N VAL A 182 -6.39 29.36 4.39
CA VAL A 182 -5.67 30.45 5.05
C VAL A 182 -5.22 30.02 6.45
N GLY A 183 -3.94 30.16 6.73
CA GLY A 183 -3.33 29.73 7.99
C GLY A 183 -2.70 28.33 7.96
N SER A 184 -2.87 27.57 6.85
CA SER A 184 -2.16 26.33 6.62
C SER A 184 -0.76 26.58 6.05
N ASP A 185 0.12 25.57 6.14
CA ASP A 185 1.43 25.63 5.50
C ASP A 185 1.29 25.65 3.97
N GLY A 186 2.16 26.41 3.30
CA GLY A 186 2.15 26.58 1.84
C GLY A 186 2.87 25.45 1.07
N ASP A 187 2.78 24.20 1.54
CA ASP A 187 3.36 23.04 0.86
C ASP A 187 2.46 22.66 -0.31
N ILE A 188 2.93 22.88 -1.52
CA ILE A 188 2.14 22.71 -2.75
C ILE A 188 2.84 21.75 -3.69
N THR A 189 2.10 20.75 -4.16
CA THR A 189 2.51 19.85 -5.24
C THR A 189 1.75 20.19 -6.51
N ILE A 190 2.46 20.39 -7.61
CA ILE A 190 1.88 20.64 -8.92
C ILE A 190 1.98 19.38 -9.76
N VAL A 191 0.85 18.93 -10.31
CA VAL A 191 0.79 17.76 -11.20
C VAL A 191 0.50 18.22 -12.63
N ASP A 192 1.42 17.98 -13.56
CA ASP A 192 1.21 18.18 -14.99
C ASP A 192 0.86 16.85 -15.65
N LYS A 193 -0.40 16.67 -16.02
CA LYS A 193 -0.93 15.44 -16.65
C LYS A 193 -0.38 15.16 -18.05
N ARG A 194 0.33 16.11 -18.66
CA ARG A 194 0.90 15.98 -20.01
C ARG A 194 2.29 15.39 -20.02
N ILE A 195 2.92 15.30 -18.84
CA ILE A 195 4.28 14.79 -18.70
C ILE A 195 4.18 13.29 -18.47
N GLU A 196 4.79 12.52 -19.35
CA GLU A 196 5.01 11.09 -19.20
C GLU A 196 6.42 10.85 -18.66
N HIS A 197 6.54 9.95 -17.71
CA HIS A 197 7.82 9.54 -17.13
C HIS A 197 7.96 8.03 -17.20
N VAL A 198 9.03 7.57 -17.84
CA VAL A 198 9.37 6.15 -17.89
C VAL A 198 10.29 5.84 -16.70
N LEU A 199 9.79 5.02 -15.79
CA LEU A 199 10.60 4.54 -14.67
C LEU A 199 11.67 3.57 -15.20
N SER A 200 12.93 3.91 -14.98
CA SER A 200 14.08 3.09 -15.37
C SER A 200 15.12 3.06 -14.24
N LYS A 201 16.10 2.12 -14.39
CA LYS A 201 17.25 2.10 -13.47
C LYS A 201 18.08 3.37 -13.60
#